data_9b523d3b44e5e346bb152aed64f9d61e
#
_entry.id   9b523d3b44e5e346bb152aed64f9d61e
#
_cell.length_a   1.000
_cell.length_b   1.000
_cell.length_c   1.000
_cell.angle_alpha   90.00
_cell.angle_beta   90.00
_cell.angle_gamma   90.00
#
_symmetry.space_group_name_H-M   'P 1'
#
loop_
_entity.id
_entity.type
_entity.pdbx_description
1 polymer ?
#
loop_
_entity_poly.entity_id
_entity_poly.type
_entity_poly.pdbx_seq_one_letter_code
_entity_poly.pdbx_strand_id
1 'polypeptide(L)'
;MKWRKSLYDIIEVADEQNTLSKLYDWMMMIVIVVSIIPLAVRNANELTQMLDFVTVIIFIIDYILRLLTADLKLKKGKKSFAEYPFTPMAVIDLVSILPSVTLLNSSLKLLRLFRLFRTFRVFRVFKVIRYSKSINIIINVFKKQREALLVVGGLAIGYIVISALIMFNVEPATFPSFFDAVYWATVSLTTVGYGDIYAVSTIGKVITMLSSVFGIAIVALPAGIVTAGYMEEINKNKSQ
;
A
#
# COMPACT_ATOMS: atom_id res chain seq x y z
N MET A 1 -6.25 8.37 35.31
CA MET A 1 -6.51 9.07 34.03
C MET A 1 -5.25 9.59 33.33
N LYS A 2 -4.21 10.05 34.03
CA LYS A 2 -2.94 10.56 33.48
C LYS A 2 -2.15 9.54 32.65
N TRP A 3 -2.04 8.28 33.11
CA TRP A 3 -1.30 7.21 32.42
C TRP A 3 -1.87 6.88 31.02
N ARG A 4 -3.19 6.90 30.83
CA ARG A 4 -3.81 6.64 29.53
C ARG A 4 -3.50 7.74 28.51
N LYS A 5 -3.43 9.00 28.95
CA LYS A 5 -3.03 10.11 28.12
C LYS A 5 -1.55 9.98 27.72
N SER A 6 -0.68 9.69 28.69
CA SER A 6 0.75 9.48 28.41
C SER A 6 0.97 8.29 27.47
N LEU A 7 0.22 7.20 27.63
CA LEU A 7 0.25 6.05 26.71
C LEU A 7 -0.19 6.45 25.29
N TYR A 8 -1.29 7.21 25.18
CA TYR A 8 -1.79 7.71 23.90
C TYR A 8 -0.73 8.58 23.20
N ASP A 9 -0.08 9.49 23.93
CA ASP A 9 0.96 10.38 23.40
C ASP A 9 2.23 9.62 22.94
N ILE A 10 2.46 8.40 23.43
CA ILE A 10 3.57 7.53 23.00
C ILE A 10 3.20 6.72 21.74
N ILE A 11 1.98 6.14 21.71
CA ILE A 11 1.58 5.22 20.63
C ILE A 11 0.97 5.92 19.41
N GLU A 12 0.51 7.16 19.53
CA GLU A 12 0.05 7.91 18.36
C GLU A 12 1.27 8.40 17.56
N VAL A 13 1.07 8.78 16.30
CA VAL A 13 2.16 9.23 15.41
C VAL A 13 3.02 10.29 16.10
N ALA A 14 4.33 10.07 16.12
CA ALA A 14 5.28 10.87 16.88
C ALA A 14 5.15 12.37 16.61
N ASP A 15 4.88 13.13 17.65
CA ASP A 15 5.14 14.56 17.66
C ASP A 15 6.66 14.82 17.74
N GLU A 16 7.14 15.89 17.09
CA GLU A 16 8.58 16.16 16.97
C GLU A 16 9.28 16.36 18.32
N GLN A 17 8.52 16.68 19.35
CA GLN A 17 9.03 16.92 20.71
C GLN A 17 9.08 15.66 21.59
N ASN A 18 8.40 14.55 21.21
CA ASN A 18 8.33 13.36 22.06
C ASN A 18 9.30 12.25 21.59
N THR A 19 10.46 12.15 22.26
CA THR A 19 11.48 11.15 21.96
C THR A 19 11.00 9.72 22.15
N LEU A 20 10.13 9.46 23.16
CA LEU A 20 9.59 8.12 23.41
C LEU A 20 8.66 7.66 22.29
N SER A 21 7.85 8.56 21.74
CA SER A 21 6.99 8.26 20.60
C SER A 21 7.82 7.95 19.34
N LYS A 22 8.90 8.71 19.10
CA LYS A 22 9.84 8.40 17.99
C LYS A 22 10.48 7.01 18.14
N LEU A 23 10.92 6.68 19.35
CA LEU A 23 11.53 5.38 19.62
C LEU A 23 10.53 4.24 19.42
N TYR A 24 9.28 4.44 19.85
CA TYR A 24 8.20 3.48 19.63
C TYR A 24 7.91 3.26 18.13
N ASP A 25 7.81 4.33 17.35
CA ASP A 25 7.60 4.23 15.90
C ASP A 25 8.77 3.50 15.21
N TRP A 26 10.02 3.80 15.58
CA TRP A 26 11.20 3.10 15.08
C TRP A 26 11.19 1.62 15.43
N MET A 27 10.90 1.29 16.70
CA MET A 27 10.78 -0.10 17.15
C MET A 27 9.70 -0.84 16.33
N MET A 28 8.54 -0.23 16.15
CA MET A 28 7.45 -0.84 15.39
C MET A 28 7.78 -1.01 13.90
N MET A 29 8.50 -0.07 13.29
CA MET A 29 8.99 -0.23 11.92
C MET A 29 9.95 -1.42 11.79
N ILE A 30 10.89 -1.59 12.74
CA ILE A 30 11.78 -2.74 12.77
C ILE A 30 10.98 -4.04 12.92
N VAL A 31 10.01 -4.10 13.84
CA VAL A 31 9.14 -5.26 14.03
C VAL A 31 8.37 -5.61 12.75
N ILE A 32 7.86 -4.61 12.02
CA ILE A 32 7.18 -4.83 10.74
C ILE A 32 8.15 -5.44 9.72
N VAL A 33 9.36 -4.89 9.56
CA VAL A 33 10.37 -5.43 8.63
C VAL A 33 10.73 -6.86 9.00
N VAL A 34 10.99 -7.14 10.28
CA VAL A 34 11.29 -8.51 10.78
C VAL A 34 10.12 -9.45 10.50
N SER A 35 8.88 -8.99 10.62
CA SER A 35 7.68 -9.81 10.38
C SER A 35 7.50 -10.24 8.92
N ILE A 36 8.21 -9.61 7.98
CA ILE A 36 8.19 -9.96 6.56
C ILE A 36 9.14 -11.14 6.26
N ILE A 37 10.20 -11.31 7.05
CA ILE A 37 11.22 -12.35 6.82
C ILE A 37 10.61 -13.75 6.70
N PRO A 38 9.69 -14.19 7.60
CA PRO A 38 9.03 -15.48 7.48
C PRO A 38 8.20 -15.66 6.19
N LEU A 39 7.77 -14.56 5.56
CA LEU A 39 7.01 -14.62 4.30
C LEU A 39 7.90 -14.84 3.08
N ALA A 40 9.17 -14.43 3.16
CA ALA A 40 10.16 -14.58 2.11
C ALA A 40 10.77 -16.01 2.07
N VAL A 41 10.57 -16.81 3.12
CA VAL A 41 11.14 -18.16 3.23
C VAL A 41 10.08 -19.22 2.91
N ARG A 42 10.35 -20.06 1.90
CA ARG A 42 9.42 -21.14 1.50
C ARG A 42 9.29 -22.26 2.53
N ASN A 43 10.41 -22.62 3.18
CA ASN A 43 10.46 -23.68 4.19
C ASN A 43 10.51 -23.03 5.58
N ALA A 44 9.44 -23.20 6.34
CA ALA A 44 9.36 -22.66 7.70
C ALA A 44 10.32 -23.43 8.63
N ASN A 45 11.39 -22.78 9.07
CA ASN A 45 12.29 -23.26 10.10
C ASN A 45 11.78 -22.82 11.49
N GLU A 46 12.28 -23.43 12.56
CA GLU A 46 11.93 -23.05 13.94
C GLU A 46 12.13 -21.55 14.19
N LEU A 47 13.22 -20.99 13.67
CA LEU A 47 13.54 -19.57 13.81
C LEU A 47 12.49 -18.68 13.13
N THR A 48 12.03 -19.02 11.91
CA THR A 48 10.99 -18.23 11.21
C THR A 48 9.64 -18.34 11.90
N GLN A 49 9.31 -19.48 12.49
CA GLN A 49 8.09 -19.65 13.28
C GLN A 49 8.15 -18.84 14.58
N MET A 50 9.30 -18.84 15.27
CA MET A 50 9.52 -18.04 16.47
C MET A 50 9.41 -16.53 16.16
N LEU A 51 10.03 -16.06 15.07
CA LEU A 51 9.94 -14.66 14.63
C LEU A 51 8.50 -14.27 14.34
N ASP A 52 7.74 -15.12 13.62
CA ASP A 52 6.32 -14.87 13.32
C ASP A 52 5.51 -14.78 14.62
N PHE A 53 5.72 -15.69 15.55
CA PHE A 53 5.02 -15.71 16.83
C PHE A 53 5.31 -14.46 17.68
N VAL A 54 6.57 -14.09 17.84
CA VAL A 54 6.97 -12.90 18.63
C VAL A 54 6.42 -11.62 18.01
N THR A 55 6.55 -11.45 16.70
CA THR A 55 6.06 -10.24 16.02
C THR A 55 4.55 -10.12 16.11
N VAL A 56 3.81 -11.23 16.03
CA VAL A 56 2.34 -11.24 16.20
C VAL A 56 1.94 -10.85 17.62
N ILE A 57 2.62 -11.34 18.65
CA ILE A 57 2.36 -10.94 20.04
C ILE A 57 2.54 -9.42 20.19
N ILE A 58 3.62 -8.86 19.64
CA ILE A 58 3.85 -7.40 19.67
C ILE A 58 2.71 -6.65 18.97
N PHE A 59 2.23 -7.12 17.83
CA PHE A 59 1.10 -6.51 17.11
C PHE A 59 -0.22 -6.61 17.88
N ILE A 60 -0.46 -7.71 18.59
CA ILE A 60 -1.64 -7.87 19.46
C ILE A 60 -1.58 -6.87 20.61
N ILE A 61 -0.42 -6.74 21.26
CA ILE A 61 -0.22 -5.78 22.35
C ILE A 61 -0.46 -4.35 21.84
N ASP A 62 0.15 -3.96 20.70
CA ASP A 62 -0.07 -2.64 20.09
C ASP A 62 -1.56 -2.38 19.81
N TYR A 63 -2.28 -3.37 19.24
CA TYR A 63 -3.71 -3.24 18.97
C TYR A 63 -4.53 -3.04 20.25
N ILE A 64 -4.25 -3.81 21.30
CA ILE A 64 -4.93 -3.69 22.60
C ILE A 64 -4.67 -2.32 23.23
N LEU A 65 -3.42 -1.84 23.22
CA LEU A 65 -3.06 -0.53 23.75
C LEU A 65 -3.81 0.59 23.03
N ARG A 66 -3.93 0.50 21.70
CA ARG A 66 -4.69 1.46 20.89
C ARG A 66 -6.19 1.36 21.14
N LEU A 67 -6.73 0.17 21.32
CA LEU A 67 -8.12 -0.01 21.68
C LEU A 67 -8.41 0.62 23.04
N LEU A 68 -7.53 0.45 24.05
CA LEU A 68 -7.66 1.05 25.37
C LEU A 68 -7.61 2.58 25.35
N THR A 69 -7.03 3.21 24.33
CA THR A 69 -6.94 4.66 24.15
C THR A 69 -7.85 5.21 23.06
N ALA A 70 -8.74 4.38 22.51
CA ALA A 70 -9.64 4.73 21.40
C ALA A 70 -10.57 5.92 21.69
N ASP A 71 -10.96 6.10 22.94
CA ASP A 71 -11.80 7.23 23.39
C ASP A 71 -11.07 8.58 23.27
N LEU A 72 -9.75 8.59 23.49
CA LEU A 72 -8.92 9.80 23.33
C LEU A 72 -8.77 10.16 21.84
N LYS A 73 -8.69 9.15 20.96
CA LYS A 73 -8.55 9.33 19.52
C LYS A 73 -9.86 9.77 18.85
N LEU A 74 -10.95 9.05 19.08
CA LEU A 74 -12.23 9.26 18.41
C LEU A 74 -13.12 10.31 19.11
N LYS A 75 -12.81 10.66 20.36
CA LYS A 75 -13.54 11.68 21.17
C LYS A 75 -15.05 11.46 21.27
N LYS A 76 -15.52 10.16 21.11
CA LYS A 76 -16.95 9.78 21.18
C LYS A 76 -17.31 9.03 22.47
N GLY A 77 -16.47 9.14 23.51
CA GLY A 77 -16.66 8.47 24.81
C GLY A 77 -16.68 6.94 24.68
N LYS A 78 -17.61 6.27 25.35
CA LYS A 78 -17.70 4.80 25.35
C LYS A 78 -17.97 4.19 23.96
N LYS A 79 -18.61 4.90 23.03
CA LYS A 79 -18.86 4.44 21.66
C LYS A 79 -17.56 4.27 20.86
N SER A 80 -16.50 4.99 21.23
CA SER A 80 -15.19 4.90 20.58
C SER A 80 -14.61 3.49 20.58
N PHE A 81 -14.83 2.72 21.64
CA PHE A 81 -14.32 1.33 21.75
C PHE A 81 -15.01 0.38 20.77
N ALA A 82 -16.31 0.60 20.48
CA ALA A 82 -17.05 -0.19 19.51
C ALA A 82 -16.76 0.24 18.06
N GLU A 83 -16.52 1.52 17.82
CA GLU A 83 -16.23 2.07 16.48
C GLU A 83 -14.77 1.88 16.06
N TYR A 84 -13.84 1.81 17.01
CA TYR A 84 -12.40 1.71 16.71
C TYR A 84 -12.03 0.54 15.81
N PRO A 85 -12.53 -0.72 16.02
CA PRO A 85 -12.22 -1.85 15.16
C PRO A 85 -12.60 -1.65 13.69
N PHE A 86 -13.56 -0.77 13.40
CA PHE A 86 -14.03 -0.47 12.04
C PHE A 86 -13.26 0.72 11.40
N THR A 87 -12.33 1.33 12.10
CA THR A 87 -11.49 2.36 11.50
C THR A 87 -10.51 1.74 10.51
N PRO A 88 -10.15 2.41 9.38
CA PRO A 88 -9.28 1.83 8.36
C PRO A 88 -7.96 1.30 8.93
N MET A 89 -7.34 2.02 9.87
CA MET A 89 -6.09 1.60 10.49
C MET A 89 -6.25 0.40 11.42
N ALA A 90 -7.37 0.30 12.17
CA ALA A 90 -7.63 -0.86 13.02
C ALA A 90 -7.97 -2.11 12.19
N VAL A 91 -8.63 -1.94 11.04
CA VAL A 91 -8.88 -3.04 10.09
C VAL A 91 -7.55 -3.59 9.55
N ILE A 92 -6.60 -2.73 9.18
CA ILE A 92 -5.25 -3.14 8.76
C ILE A 92 -4.56 -3.93 9.89
N ASP A 93 -4.66 -3.47 11.13
CA ASP A 93 -4.11 -4.18 12.29
C ASP A 93 -4.73 -5.57 12.47
N LEU A 94 -6.07 -5.67 12.43
CA LEU A 94 -6.79 -6.94 12.56
C LEU A 94 -6.43 -7.91 11.44
N VAL A 95 -6.44 -7.46 10.17
CA VAL A 95 -6.08 -8.29 9.02
C VAL A 95 -4.62 -8.76 9.12
N SER A 96 -3.74 -7.99 9.75
CA SER A 96 -2.34 -8.37 9.99
C SER A 96 -2.18 -9.47 11.04
N ILE A 97 -3.03 -9.49 12.06
CA ILE A 97 -2.98 -10.39 13.22
C ILE A 97 -3.74 -11.69 12.95
N LEU A 98 -4.92 -11.59 12.32
CA LEU A 98 -5.89 -12.66 12.14
C LEU A 98 -5.31 -13.97 11.54
N PRO A 99 -4.48 -13.92 10.48
CA PRO A 99 -3.89 -15.13 9.90
C PRO A 99 -2.97 -15.90 10.86
N SER A 100 -2.42 -15.25 11.87
CA SER A 100 -1.46 -15.87 12.79
C SER A 100 -2.11 -16.41 14.05
N VAL A 101 -3.23 -15.84 14.46
CA VAL A 101 -4.04 -16.38 15.58
C VAL A 101 -4.55 -17.80 15.24
N THR A 102 -4.74 -18.10 13.96
CA THR A 102 -5.17 -19.44 13.51
C THR A 102 -4.11 -20.52 13.71
N LEU A 103 -2.85 -20.16 13.91
CA LEU A 103 -1.77 -21.11 14.24
C LEU A 103 -1.83 -21.57 15.70
N LEU A 104 -2.45 -20.78 16.59
CA LEU A 104 -2.55 -21.07 18.01
C LEU A 104 -3.62 -22.12 18.36
N ASN A 105 -4.54 -22.42 17.45
CA ASN A 105 -5.63 -23.35 17.74
C ASN A 105 -5.93 -24.27 16.54
N SER A 106 -5.27 -25.43 16.49
CA SER A 106 -5.38 -26.43 15.42
C SER A 106 -6.69 -27.24 15.43
N SER A 107 -7.52 -27.12 16.47
CA SER A 107 -8.68 -27.99 16.71
C SER A 107 -9.94 -27.62 15.94
N LEU A 108 -10.05 -26.46 15.34
CA LEU A 108 -11.25 -26.02 14.64
C LEU A 108 -11.20 -26.37 13.14
N LYS A 109 -12.08 -27.26 12.69
CA LYS A 109 -12.19 -27.66 11.26
C LYS A 109 -12.43 -26.48 10.30
N LEU A 110 -13.07 -25.39 10.76
CA LEU A 110 -13.22 -24.13 10.02
C LEU A 110 -11.90 -23.44 9.70
N LEU A 111 -10.83 -23.74 10.45
CA LEU A 111 -9.50 -23.15 10.24
C LEU A 111 -8.81 -23.62 8.94
N ARG A 112 -9.34 -24.63 8.25
CA ARG A 112 -8.85 -24.97 6.90
C ARG A 112 -9.08 -23.84 5.88
N LEU A 113 -10.20 -23.13 6.00
CA LEU A 113 -10.48 -21.92 5.20
C LEU A 113 -9.46 -20.81 5.53
N PHE A 114 -9.06 -20.70 6.80
CA PHE A 114 -8.06 -19.72 7.21
C PHE A 114 -6.64 -19.98 6.70
N ARG A 115 -6.34 -21.15 6.12
CA ARG A 115 -5.08 -21.35 5.39
C ARG A 115 -4.97 -20.45 4.17
N LEU A 116 -6.10 -20.11 3.54
CA LEU A 116 -6.15 -19.12 2.46
C LEU A 116 -5.78 -17.71 2.98
N PHE A 117 -6.14 -17.41 4.23
CA PHE A 117 -5.78 -16.15 4.86
C PHE A 117 -4.30 -16.03 5.22
N ARG A 118 -3.51 -17.11 5.09
CA ARG A 118 -2.05 -17.04 5.31
C ARG A 118 -1.39 -16.04 4.37
N THR A 119 -1.88 -15.91 3.14
CA THR A 119 -1.40 -14.93 2.16
C THR A 119 -1.66 -13.49 2.62
N PHE A 120 -2.70 -13.26 3.43
CA PHE A 120 -3.02 -11.94 3.96
C PHE A 120 -2.02 -11.42 5.00
N ARG A 121 -1.06 -12.26 5.45
CA ARG A 121 0.06 -11.78 6.26
C ARG A 121 0.87 -10.69 5.55
N VAL A 122 0.87 -10.66 4.22
CA VAL A 122 1.52 -9.59 3.45
C VAL A 122 0.96 -8.20 3.81
N PHE A 123 -0.30 -8.12 4.24
CA PHE A 123 -0.91 -6.85 4.67
C PHE A 123 -0.29 -6.22 5.91
N ARG A 124 0.59 -6.95 6.64
CA ARG A 124 1.40 -6.38 7.72
C ARG A 124 2.26 -5.21 7.24
N VAL A 125 2.68 -5.22 5.98
CA VAL A 125 3.43 -4.12 5.36
C VAL A 125 2.66 -2.81 5.45
N PHE A 126 1.33 -2.82 5.33
CA PHE A 126 0.53 -1.62 5.43
C PHE A 126 0.50 -0.97 6.82
N LYS A 127 0.95 -1.70 7.87
CA LYS A 127 1.14 -1.09 9.19
C LYS A 127 2.19 0.03 9.17
N VAL A 128 3.14 0.00 8.23
CA VAL A 128 4.12 1.08 8.03
C VAL A 128 3.45 2.44 7.82
N ILE A 129 2.27 2.46 7.19
CA ILE A 129 1.48 3.68 6.98
C ILE A 129 1.24 4.43 8.29
N ARG A 130 1.03 3.70 9.39
CA ARG A 130 0.75 4.29 10.70
C ARG A 130 1.98 4.94 11.33
N TYR A 131 3.16 4.32 11.18
CA TYR A 131 4.38 4.71 11.90
C TYR A 131 5.31 5.63 11.10
N SER A 132 5.03 5.84 9.81
CA SER A 132 5.87 6.65 8.94
C SER A 132 5.22 8.01 8.62
N LYS A 133 5.80 9.10 9.13
CA LYS A 133 5.39 10.47 8.79
C LYS A 133 5.50 10.72 7.27
N SER A 134 6.57 10.25 6.65
CA SER A 134 6.79 10.43 5.20
C SER A 134 5.70 9.78 4.37
N ILE A 135 5.25 8.58 4.75
CA ILE A 135 4.15 7.89 4.06
C ILE A 135 2.85 8.66 4.26
N ASN A 136 2.58 9.17 5.46
CA ASN A 136 1.39 9.97 5.72
C ASN A 136 1.38 11.28 4.90
N ILE A 137 2.54 11.93 4.72
CA ILE A 137 2.69 13.09 3.83
C ILE A 137 2.32 12.69 2.40
N ILE A 138 2.87 11.60 1.89
CA ILE A 138 2.56 11.10 0.54
C ILE A 138 1.06 10.82 0.38
N ILE A 139 0.43 10.14 1.34
CA ILE A 139 -1.02 9.86 1.32
C ILE A 139 -1.82 11.17 1.30
N ASN A 140 -1.42 12.17 2.06
CA ASN A 140 -2.08 13.47 2.08
C ASN A 140 -1.93 14.20 0.72
N VAL A 141 -0.77 14.10 0.08
CA VAL A 141 -0.55 14.62 -1.27
C VAL A 141 -1.50 13.96 -2.27
N PHE A 142 -1.59 12.62 -2.26
CA PHE A 142 -2.53 11.89 -3.12
C PHE A 142 -3.99 12.32 -2.88
N LYS A 143 -4.39 12.52 -1.62
CA LYS A 143 -5.72 12.99 -1.28
C LYS A 143 -6.00 14.41 -1.79
N LYS A 144 -5.02 15.32 -1.66
CA LYS A 144 -5.14 16.72 -2.13
C LYS A 144 -5.16 16.81 -3.65
N GLN A 145 -4.33 16.01 -4.32
CA GLN A 145 -4.15 16.03 -5.76
C GLN A 145 -5.07 15.04 -6.50
N ARG A 146 -6.06 14.45 -5.80
CA ARG A 146 -6.91 13.38 -6.34
C ARG A 146 -7.57 13.74 -7.66
N GLU A 147 -8.06 14.97 -7.80
CA GLU A 147 -8.77 15.43 -9.01
C GLU A 147 -7.82 15.48 -10.22
N ALA A 148 -6.63 16.07 -10.03
CA ALA A 148 -5.61 16.11 -11.06
C ALA A 148 -5.14 14.70 -11.44
N LEU A 149 -4.91 13.83 -10.44
CA LEU A 149 -4.50 12.44 -10.67
C LEU A 149 -5.59 11.61 -11.37
N LEU A 150 -6.87 11.84 -11.07
CA LEU A 150 -7.99 11.19 -11.76
C LEU A 150 -8.07 11.60 -13.25
N VAL A 151 -7.87 12.88 -13.56
CA VAL A 151 -7.82 13.36 -14.94
C VAL A 151 -6.68 12.69 -15.70
N VAL A 152 -5.47 12.68 -15.13
CA VAL A 152 -4.32 12.04 -15.77
C VAL A 152 -4.49 10.52 -15.89
N GLY A 153 -5.07 9.87 -14.89
CA GLY A 153 -5.44 8.46 -14.94
C GLY A 153 -6.44 8.16 -16.06
N GLY A 154 -7.45 9.01 -16.23
CA GLY A 154 -8.40 8.93 -17.34
C GLY A 154 -7.72 9.09 -18.72
N LEU A 155 -6.79 10.02 -18.84
CA LEU A 155 -5.98 10.20 -20.07
C LEU A 155 -5.13 8.96 -20.35
N ALA A 156 -4.50 8.36 -19.33
CA ALA A 156 -3.69 7.16 -19.48
C ALA A 156 -4.55 5.95 -19.93
N ILE A 157 -5.72 5.75 -19.33
CA ILE A 157 -6.66 4.70 -19.73
C ILE A 157 -7.14 4.94 -21.17
N GLY A 158 -7.54 6.16 -21.51
CA GLY A 158 -7.96 6.53 -22.86
C GLY A 158 -6.86 6.26 -23.90
N TYR A 159 -5.61 6.64 -23.58
CA TYR A 159 -4.45 6.36 -24.42
C TYR A 159 -4.25 4.86 -24.62
N ILE A 160 -4.29 4.05 -23.55
CA ILE A 160 -4.13 2.60 -23.62
C ILE A 160 -5.20 1.99 -24.54
N VAL A 161 -6.47 2.37 -24.36
CA VAL A 161 -7.58 1.85 -25.15
C VAL A 161 -7.44 2.24 -26.62
N ILE A 162 -7.13 3.50 -26.93
CA ILE A 162 -6.96 3.98 -28.31
C ILE A 162 -5.78 3.29 -28.98
N SER A 163 -4.62 3.22 -28.30
CA SER A 163 -3.43 2.56 -28.84
C SER A 163 -3.67 1.05 -29.09
N ALA A 164 -4.37 0.40 -28.15
CA ALA A 164 -4.74 -1.01 -28.29
C ALA A 164 -5.70 -1.23 -29.47
N LEU A 165 -6.73 -0.39 -29.64
CA LEU A 165 -7.66 -0.49 -30.77
C LEU A 165 -6.95 -0.31 -32.11
N ILE A 166 -6.03 0.65 -32.21
CA ILE A 166 -5.27 0.88 -33.43
C ILE A 166 -4.42 -0.36 -33.75
N MET A 167 -3.62 -0.86 -32.80
CA MET A 167 -2.72 -1.99 -33.03
C MET A 167 -3.44 -3.29 -33.26
N PHE A 168 -4.55 -3.55 -32.57
CA PHE A 168 -5.40 -4.71 -32.79
C PHE A 168 -5.94 -4.80 -34.23
N ASN A 169 -6.25 -3.65 -34.85
CA ASN A 169 -6.75 -3.59 -36.21
C ASN A 169 -5.62 -3.57 -37.27
N VAL A 170 -4.47 -2.99 -36.93
CA VAL A 170 -3.35 -2.83 -37.89
C VAL A 170 -2.49 -4.11 -37.97
N GLU A 171 -2.34 -4.81 -36.85
CA GLU A 171 -1.48 -6.00 -36.77
C GLU A 171 -2.22 -7.23 -36.18
N PRO A 172 -3.26 -7.74 -36.80
CA PRO A 172 -4.04 -8.85 -36.25
C PRO A 172 -3.22 -10.15 -36.07
N ALA A 173 -2.11 -10.31 -36.79
CA ALA A 173 -1.23 -11.47 -36.68
C ALA A 173 -0.37 -11.41 -35.36
N THR A 174 0.00 -10.21 -34.93
CA THR A 174 0.77 -9.98 -33.69
C THR A 174 -0.14 -9.87 -32.47
N PHE A 175 -1.34 -9.32 -32.68
CA PHE A 175 -2.34 -9.11 -31.62
C PHE A 175 -3.61 -9.93 -31.89
N PRO A 176 -3.60 -11.25 -31.61
CA PRO A 176 -4.73 -12.16 -31.90
C PRO A 176 -5.95 -11.86 -31.01
N SER A 177 -5.77 -11.21 -29.87
CA SER A 177 -6.86 -10.74 -29.01
C SER A 177 -6.72 -9.26 -28.67
N PHE A 178 -7.86 -8.59 -28.40
CA PHE A 178 -7.85 -7.22 -27.92
C PHE A 178 -7.12 -7.10 -26.57
N PHE A 179 -7.17 -8.15 -25.75
CA PHE A 179 -6.45 -8.17 -24.46
C PHE A 179 -4.93 -8.11 -24.65
N ASP A 180 -4.38 -8.79 -25.66
CA ASP A 180 -2.94 -8.74 -25.98
C ASP A 180 -2.53 -7.34 -26.42
N ALA A 181 -3.37 -6.65 -27.16
CA ALA A 181 -3.14 -5.26 -27.56
C ALA A 181 -3.20 -4.29 -26.35
N VAL A 182 -4.14 -4.49 -25.41
CA VAL A 182 -4.23 -3.72 -24.17
C VAL A 182 -3.03 -3.97 -23.27
N TYR A 183 -2.61 -5.23 -23.16
CA TYR A 183 -1.40 -5.60 -22.42
C TYR A 183 -0.17 -4.89 -22.99
N TRP A 184 0.05 -4.99 -24.32
CA TRP A 184 1.14 -4.30 -25.00
C TRP A 184 1.10 -2.78 -24.80
N ALA A 185 -0.06 -2.14 -24.98
CA ALA A 185 -0.22 -0.70 -24.82
C ALA A 185 0.09 -0.27 -23.37
N THR A 186 -0.32 -1.08 -22.39
CA THR A 186 -0.04 -0.83 -20.97
C THR A 186 1.46 -0.93 -20.68
N VAL A 187 2.10 -2.01 -21.14
CA VAL A 187 3.54 -2.26 -20.94
C VAL A 187 4.38 -1.19 -21.63
N SER A 188 3.94 -0.74 -22.82
CA SER A 188 4.59 0.34 -23.58
C SER A 188 4.41 1.69 -22.90
N LEU A 189 3.18 2.06 -22.50
CA LEU A 189 2.91 3.32 -21.81
C LEU A 189 3.71 3.43 -20.51
N THR A 190 3.72 2.37 -19.70
CA THR A 190 4.44 2.35 -18.43
C THR A 190 5.96 2.26 -18.56
N THR A 191 6.47 2.25 -19.78
CA THR A 191 7.91 2.16 -20.12
C THR A 191 8.59 0.88 -19.62
N VAL A 192 7.83 -0.17 -19.29
CA VAL A 192 8.39 -1.47 -18.86
C VAL A 192 9.01 -2.22 -20.05
N GLY A 193 8.27 -2.35 -21.16
CA GLY A 193 8.78 -2.86 -22.43
C GLY A 193 9.35 -4.26 -22.36
N TYR A 194 8.62 -5.27 -21.86
CA TYR A 194 9.10 -6.66 -21.76
C TYR A 194 9.62 -7.23 -23.10
N GLY A 195 9.08 -6.75 -24.24
CA GLY A 195 9.50 -7.19 -25.57
C GLY A 195 8.98 -8.58 -25.98
N ASP A 196 8.02 -9.11 -25.24
CA ASP A 196 7.32 -10.38 -25.54
C ASP A 196 6.28 -10.21 -26.64
N ILE A 197 5.62 -9.05 -26.71
CA ILE A 197 4.71 -8.65 -27.79
C ILE A 197 5.16 -7.26 -28.28
N TYR A 198 5.38 -7.10 -29.59
CA TYR A 198 5.82 -5.83 -30.17
C TYR A 198 5.36 -5.71 -31.64
N ALA A 199 5.31 -4.47 -32.14
CA ALA A 199 4.97 -4.18 -33.53
C ALA A 199 6.00 -4.75 -34.53
N VAL A 200 5.56 -5.56 -35.48
CA VAL A 200 6.41 -6.19 -36.50
C VAL A 200 6.34 -5.43 -37.82
N SER A 201 5.14 -4.98 -38.22
CA SER A 201 4.94 -4.28 -39.48
C SER A 201 5.54 -2.87 -39.47
N THR A 202 5.88 -2.34 -40.64
CA THR A 202 6.38 -0.96 -40.76
C THR A 202 5.34 0.05 -40.28
N ILE A 203 4.06 -0.17 -40.56
CA ILE A 203 2.96 0.71 -40.10
C ILE A 203 2.84 0.66 -38.59
N GLY A 204 2.83 -0.53 -38.00
CA GLY A 204 2.78 -0.71 -36.55
C GLY A 204 3.96 -0.05 -35.84
N LYS A 205 5.18 -0.15 -36.40
CA LYS A 205 6.38 0.54 -35.85
C LYS A 205 6.24 2.06 -35.91
N VAL A 206 5.71 2.63 -36.98
CA VAL A 206 5.45 4.08 -37.07
C VAL A 206 4.41 4.52 -36.03
N ILE A 207 3.33 3.77 -35.88
CA ILE A 207 2.30 4.03 -34.85
C ILE A 207 2.92 3.95 -33.46
N THR A 208 3.76 2.95 -33.19
CA THR A 208 4.46 2.79 -31.91
C THR A 208 5.37 3.97 -31.60
N MET A 209 6.14 4.45 -32.59
CA MET A 209 7.01 5.64 -32.43
C MET A 209 6.20 6.89 -32.06
N LEU A 210 5.10 7.15 -32.76
CA LEU A 210 4.22 8.28 -32.45
C LEU A 210 3.56 8.12 -31.07
N SER A 211 3.03 6.95 -30.79
CA SER A 211 2.45 6.60 -29.49
C SER A 211 3.44 6.83 -28.35
N SER A 212 4.72 6.43 -28.51
CA SER A 212 5.74 6.57 -27.46
C SER A 212 5.97 8.02 -27.06
N VAL A 213 5.95 8.96 -28.01
CA VAL A 213 6.09 10.40 -27.71
C VAL A 213 4.97 10.91 -26.83
N PHE A 214 3.72 10.54 -27.15
CA PHE A 214 2.55 10.90 -26.30
C PHE A 214 2.58 10.16 -24.98
N GLY A 215 2.96 8.90 -24.97
CA GLY A 215 3.05 8.06 -23.78
C GLY A 215 3.97 8.64 -22.72
N ILE A 216 5.17 9.11 -23.10
CA ILE A 216 6.12 9.76 -22.19
C ILE A 216 5.50 10.98 -21.51
N ALA A 217 4.79 11.82 -22.26
CA ALA A 217 4.13 12.99 -21.72
C ALA A 217 3.06 12.62 -20.67
N ILE A 218 2.24 11.60 -20.95
CA ILE A 218 1.19 11.13 -20.03
C ILE A 218 1.80 10.54 -18.73
N VAL A 219 2.87 9.75 -18.82
CA VAL A 219 3.52 9.13 -17.66
C VAL A 219 4.26 10.16 -16.80
N ALA A 220 4.78 11.23 -17.38
CA ALA A 220 5.46 12.28 -16.64
C ALA A 220 4.52 13.13 -15.75
N LEU A 221 3.25 13.27 -16.12
CA LEU A 221 2.29 14.11 -15.42
C LEU A 221 2.05 13.69 -13.95
N PRO A 222 1.75 12.42 -13.62
CA PRO A 222 1.54 12.01 -12.22
C PRO A 222 2.77 12.27 -11.36
N ALA A 223 3.96 12.00 -11.87
CA ALA A 223 5.22 12.26 -11.16
C ALA A 223 5.38 13.74 -10.84
N GLY A 224 5.12 14.62 -11.80
CA GLY A 224 5.16 16.08 -11.61
C GLY A 224 4.15 16.56 -10.56
N ILE A 225 2.90 16.10 -10.63
CA ILE A 225 1.83 16.46 -9.70
C ILE A 225 2.17 16.02 -8.27
N VAL A 226 2.63 14.77 -8.09
CA VAL A 226 2.99 14.23 -6.78
C VAL A 226 4.20 14.96 -6.21
N THR A 227 5.23 15.23 -7.02
CA THR A 227 6.43 15.95 -6.59
C THR A 227 6.09 17.37 -6.14
N ALA A 228 5.31 18.12 -6.93
CA ALA A 228 4.89 19.47 -6.57
C ALA A 228 4.08 19.48 -5.27
N GLY A 229 3.11 18.57 -5.12
CA GLY A 229 2.32 18.43 -3.90
C GLY A 229 3.15 18.04 -2.67
N TYR A 230 4.16 17.20 -2.85
CA TYR A 230 5.07 16.79 -1.78
C TYR A 230 5.93 17.96 -1.30
N MET A 231 6.48 18.75 -2.21
CA MET A 231 7.25 19.96 -1.88
C MET A 231 6.40 21.00 -1.16
N GLU A 232 5.16 21.20 -1.58
CA GLU A 232 4.21 22.11 -0.90
C GLU A 232 3.95 21.65 0.54
N GLU A 233 3.71 20.35 0.76
CA GLU A 233 3.40 19.80 2.09
C GLU A 233 4.61 19.90 3.04
N ILE A 234 5.82 19.64 2.56
CA ILE A 234 7.05 19.79 3.35
C ILE A 234 7.26 21.26 3.75
N ASN A 235 7.08 22.20 2.83
CA ASN A 235 7.28 23.61 3.11
C ASN A 235 6.29 24.13 4.13
N LYS A 236 5.03 23.68 4.10
CA LYS A 236 4.03 24.00 5.14
C LYS A 236 4.43 23.50 6.52
N ASN A 237 4.95 22.27 6.60
CA ASN A 237 5.38 21.68 7.88
C ASN A 237 6.64 22.35 8.47
N LYS A 238 7.46 23.02 7.64
CA LYS A 238 8.63 23.78 8.12
C LYS A 238 8.29 25.18 8.59
N SER A 239 7.15 25.73 8.18
CA SER A 239 6.69 27.09 8.53
C SER A 239 5.78 27.13 9.77
N GLN A 240 5.43 25.99 10.32
CA GLN A 240 4.72 25.80 11.59
C GLN A 240 5.66 25.40 12.72
#